data_9132e82ed74dd82971b2e0eba94a8f45
#
_entry.id   9132e82ed74dd82971b2e0eba94a8f45
#
_cell.length_a   1.000
_cell.length_b   1.000
_cell.length_c   1.000
_cell.angle_alpha   90.00
_cell.angle_beta   90.00
_cell.angle_gamma   90.00
#
_symmetry.space_group_name_H-M   'P 1'
#
loop_
_entity.id
_entity.type
_entity.pdbx_description
1 polymer ?
#
loop_
_entity_poly.entity_id
_entity_poly.type
_entity_poly.pdbx_seq_one_letter_code
_entity_poly.pdbx_strand_id
1 'polypeptide(L)'
;QVNEIIKIILKKGEILDGKILIFDLLNMNMKKLHLKSEQINKQIKNLSEFIDFYSDNECSEKNNKIKKINANEFNSLYKKIPSKILLIDVRENEEFTTSSIQGSISIPLGHLNQKPELEFIQKESLIKEIFTICKSGIRSEKASTILSEFKIQSRSIDGGIEKLKKVM
;
A
#
# COMPACT_ATOMS: atom_id res chain seq x y z
N GLN A 1 13.16 21.12 -5.66
CA GLN A 1 12.48 21.01 -6.98
C GLN A 1 12.13 22.39 -7.55
N VAL A 2 11.51 23.31 -6.78
CA VAL A 2 11.14 24.66 -7.25
C VAL A 2 12.34 25.42 -7.81
N ASN A 3 13.51 25.36 -7.14
CA ASN A 3 14.73 26.02 -7.61
C ASN A 3 15.22 25.49 -8.97
N GLU A 4 15.03 24.20 -9.25
CA GLU A 4 15.39 23.64 -10.56
C GLU A 4 14.49 24.17 -11.68
N ILE A 5 13.20 24.29 -11.42
CA ILE A 5 12.24 24.88 -12.37
C ILE A 5 12.61 26.33 -12.67
N ILE A 6 12.93 27.12 -11.65
CA ILE A 6 13.36 28.52 -11.81
C ILE A 6 14.64 28.62 -12.65
N LYS A 7 15.64 27.75 -12.43
CA LYS A 7 16.86 27.71 -13.23
C LYS A 7 16.59 27.40 -14.71
N ILE A 8 15.68 26.44 -14.97
CA ILE A 8 15.28 26.08 -16.33
C ILE A 8 14.62 27.27 -17.04
N ILE A 9 13.67 27.94 -16.39
CA ILE A 9 12.93 29.09 -16.94
C ILE A 9 13.88 30.27 -17.20
N LEU A 10 14.73 30.60 -16.22
CA LEU A 10 15.64 31.74 -16.31
C LEU A 10 16.92 31.44 -17.13
N LYS A 11 17.15 30.19 -17.52
CA LYS A 11 18.38 29.71 -18.16
C LYS A 11 19.64 30.13 -17.40
N LYS A 12 19.60 30.11 -16.08
CA LYS A 12 20.72 30.53 -15.20
C LYS A 12 21.04 29.41 -14.20
N GLY A 13 22.35 29.22 -13.96
CA GLY A 13 22.88 28.24 -13.03
C GLY A 13 22.99 26.82 -13.61
N GLU A 14 23.56 25.91 -12.84
CA GLU A 14 23.72 24.52 -13.23
C GLU A 14 22.44 23.73 -12.91
N ILE A 15 21.88 23.06 -13.92
CA ILE A 15 20.68 22.23 -13.81
C ILE A 15 21.11 20.82 -13.36
N LEU A 16 20.29 20.16 -12.56
CA LEU A 16 20.52 18.78 -12.10
C LEU A 16 19.98 17.75 -13.12
N ASP A 17 20.12 18.02 -14.41
CA ASP A 17 19.75 17.06 -15.45
C ASP A 17 20.67 15.83 -15.39
N GLY A 18 20.08 14.62 -15.28
CA GLY A 18 20.82 13.37 -15.13
C GLY A 18 21.68 13.27 -13.85
N LYS A 19 21.37 14.06 -12.82
CA LYS A 19 22.14 14.11 -11.57
C LYS A 19 21.22 14.01 -10.35
N ILE A 20 21.71 13.35 -9.31
CA ILE A 20 21.08 13.37 -7.97
C ILE A 20 21.97 14.21 -7.05
N LEU A 21 21.36 15.17 -6.35
CA LEU A 21 22.01 15.91 -5.28
C LEU A 21 21.59 15.31 -3.93
N ILE A 22 22.58 14.81 -3.21
CA ILE A 22 22.42 14.32 -1.83
C ILE A 22 22.97 15.40 -0.90
N PHE A 23 22.14 15.85 0.02
CA PHE A 23 22.55 16.81 1.05
C PHE A 23 22.50 16.14 2.42
N ASP A 24 23.66 16.02 3.05
CA ASP A 24 23.80 15.51 4.42
C ASP A 24 23.65 16.71 5.38
N LEU A 25 22.49 16.79 6.02
CA LEU A 25 22.15 17.88 6.94
C LEU A 25 22.99 17.88 8.22
N LEU A 26 23.49 16.71 8.66
CA LEU A 26 24.28 16.63 9.90
C LEU A 26 25.69 17.18 9.70
N ASN A 27 26.33 16.85 8.57
CA ASN A 27 27.69 17.25 8.27
C ASN A 27 27.77 18.41 7.27
N MET A 28 26.61 18.95 6.84
CA MET A 28 26.50 20.04 5.85
C MET A 28 27.24 19.75 4.55
N ASN A 29 27.33 18.49 4.16
CA ASN A 29 28.02 18.03 2.96
C ASN A 29 27.06 17.81 1.81
N MET A 30 27.47 18.20 0.60
CA MET A 30 26.74 17.95 -0.63
C MET A 30 27.52 16.99 -1.53
N LYS A 31 26.83 15.97 -2.05
CA LYS A 31 27.36 15.04 -3.06
C LYS A 31 26.48 15.07 -4.30
N LYS A 32 27.10 15.24 -5.47
CA LYS A 32 26.45 15.11 -6.78
C LYS A 32 26.77 13.72 -7.33
N LEU A 33 25.76 12.92 -7.61
CA LEU A 33 25.86 11.65 -8.31
C LEU A 33 25.36 11.81 -9.72
N HIS A 34 26.14 11.35 -10.70
CA HIS A 34 25.69 11.31 -12.10
C HIS A 34 24.98 10.00 -12.34
N LEU A 35 23.76 10.07 -12.84
CA LEU A 35 23.03 8.91 -13.30
C LEU A 35 23.61 8.51 -14.64
N LYS A 36 24.17 7.29 -14.74
CA LYS A 36 24.44 6.70 -16.05
C LYS A 36 23.08 6.31 -16.64
N SER A 37 22.66 6.95 -17.73
CA SER A 37 21.54 6.43 -18.49
C SER A 37 22.04 5.13 -19.16
N GLU A 38 21.65 3.98 -18.64
CA GLU A 38 21.57 2.83 -19.52
C GLU A 38 20.54 3.19 -20.57
N GLN A 39 20.93 3.16 -21.82
CA GLN A 39 20.02 3.44 -22.93
C GLN A 39 18.97 2.33 -22.97
N ILE A 40 17.93 2.48 -22.17
CA ILE A 40 16.69 1.75 -22.39
C ILE A 40 16.09 2.38 -23.65
N ASN A 41 16.50 1.87 -24.82
CA ASN A 41 16.04 2.30 -26.13
C ASN A 41 14.57 1.87 -26.39
N LYS A 42 13.69 1.97 -25.39
CA LYS A 42 12.24 1.96 -25.62
C LYS A 42 11.78 3.41 -25.76
N GLN A 43 11.74 3.87 -27.00
CA GLN A 43 11.02 5.09 -27.31
C GLN A 43 9.54 4.85 -27.02
N ILE A 44 9.04 5.41 -25.93
CA ILE A 44 7.62 5.43 -25.60
C ILE A 44 6.94 6.35 -26.61
N LYS A 45 6.13 5.79 -27.51
CA LYS A 45 5.52 6.52 -28.63
C LYS A 45 4.14 7.08 -28.30
N ASN A 46 3.48 6.57 -27.25
CA ASN A 46 2.13 7.01 -26.89
C ASN A 46 1.87 6.85 -25.39
N LEU A 47 0.76 7.44 -24.91
CA LEU A 47 0.39 7.44 -23.50
C LEU A 47 0.10 6.03 -22.94
N SER A 48 -0.46 5.12 -23.75
CA SER A 48 -0.73 3.74 -23.34
C SER A 48 0.57 2.97 -23.09
N GLU A 49 1.56 3.06 -23.97
CA GLU A 49 2.89 2.48 -23.77
C GLU A 49 3.60 3.07 -22.54
N PHE A 50 3.37 4.36 -22.25
CA PHE A 50 3.89 5.01 -21.07
C PHE A 50 3.25 4.44 -19.78
N ILE A 51 1.94 4.28 -19.78
CA ILE A 51 1.21 3.69 -18.66
C ILE A 51 1.64 2.23 -18.44
N ASP A 52 1.73 1.43 -19.50
CA ASP A 52 2.17 0.05 -19.44
C ASP A 52 3.63 -0.05 -18.93
N PHE A 53 4.53 0.81 -19.44
CA PHE A 53 5.92 0.86 -18.99
C PHE A 53 6.04 1.18 -17.49
N TYR A 54 5.26 2.13 -16.98
CA TYR A 54 5.28 2.48 -15.56
C TYR A 54 4.55 1.48 -14.69
N SER A 55 3.47 0.84 -15.16
CA SER A 55 2.79 -0.22 -14.43
C SER A 55 3.65 -1.48 -14.29
N ASP A 56 4.47 -1.79 -15.30
CA ASP A 56 5.40 -2.93 -15.27
C ASP A 56 6.69 -2.63 -14.48
N ASN A 57 7.07 -1.34 -14.34
CA ASN A 57 8.28 -0.91 -13.64
C ASN A 57 8.02 -0.32 -12.25
N GLU A 58 6.78 -0.35 -11.73
CA GLU A 58 6.60 -0.22 -10.29
C GLU A 58 7.49 -1.28 -9.63
N CYS A 59 8.48 -0.81 -8.88
CA CYS A 59 9.55 -1.60 -8.27
C CYS A 59 9.10 -3.03 -8.05
N SER A 60 9.80 -3.98 -8.64
CA SER A 60 9.55 -5.40 -8.49
C SER A 60 9.77 -5.84 -7.04
N GLU A 61 8.93 -5.34 -6.17
CA GLU A 61 8.57 -6.05 -4.97
C GLU A 61 7.93 -7.35 -5.48
N LYS A 62 8.59 -8.44 -5.18
CA LYS A 62 8.18 -9.82 -5.46
C LYS A 62 6.68 -9.89 -5.57
N ASN A 63 6.14 -10.33 -6.70
CA ASN A 63 4.73 -10.50 -7.04
C ASN A 63 3.91 -11.20 -5.94
N ASN A 64 3.73 -10.55 -4.81
CA ASN A 64 2.65 -10.83 -3.88
C ASN A 64 1.45 -10.01 -4.34
N LYS A 65 0.83 -10.46 -5.44
CA LYS A 65 -0.45 -9.93 -5.88
C LYS A 65 -1.40 -10.00 -4.69
N ILE A 66 -1.62 -8.85 -4.03
CA ILE A 66 -2.53 -8.76 -2.90
C ILE A 66 -3.88 -9.29 -3.37
N LYS A 67 -4.34 -10.36 -2.74
CA LYS A 67 -5.64 -10.94 -3.06
C LYS A 67 -6.71 -9.98 -2.58
N LYS A 68 -7.51 -9.47 -3.51
CA LYS A 68 -8.68 -8.63 -3.21
C LYS A 68 -9.94 -9.49 -3.25
N ILE A 69 -10.94 -9.09 -2.48
CA ILE A 69 -12.28 -9.65 -2.53
C ILE A 69 -13.28 -8.49 -2.66
N ASN A 70 -14.30 -8.64 -3.49
CA ASN A 70 -15.33 -7.63 -3.57
C ASN A 70 -16.31 -7.70 -2.38
N ALA A 71 -16.99 -6.58 -2.09
CA ALA A 71 -17.85 -6.46 -0.92
C ALA A 71 -19.03 -7.45 -0.92
N ASN A 72 -19.62 -7.76 -2.09
CA ASN A 72 -20.74 -8.72 -2.19
C ASN A 72 -20.29 -10.15 -1.89
N GLU A 73 -19.15 -10.53 -2.47
CA GLU A 73 -18.55 -11.85 -2.26
C GLU A 73 -18.16 -12.04 -0.80
N PHE A 74 -17.51 -11.04 -0.20
CA PHE A 74 -17.16 -11.06 1.22
C PHE A 74 -18.41 -11.17 2.10
N ASN A 75 -19.47 -10.37 1.87
CA ASN A 75 -20.71 -10.42 2.63
C ASN A 75 -21.35 -11.81 2.59
N SER A 76 -21.39 -12.43 1.40
CA SER A 76 -21.92 -13.79 1.23
C SER A 76 -21.10 -14.82 2.00
N LEU A 77 -19.77 -14.69 1.99
CA LEU A 77 -18.87 -15.56 2.73
C LEU A 77 -19.01 -15.36 4.25
N TYR A 78 -19.04 -14.11 4.69
CA TYR A 78 -19.13 -13.74 6.09
C TYR A 78 -20.43 -14.22 6.75
N LYS A 79 -21.55 -14.17 6.02
CA LYS A 79 -22.84 -14.72 6.49
C LYS A 79 -22.83 -16.24 6.62
N LYS A 80 -22.09 -16.94 5.75
CA LYS A 80 -22.06 -18.43 5.76
C LYS A 80 -21.16 -19.00 6.86
N ILE A 81 -19.98 -18.42 7.07
CA ILE A 81 -18.94 -18.98 7.94
C ILE A 81 -18.25 -17.92 8.80
N PRO A 82 -18.98 -17.12 9.60
CA PRO A 82 -18.38 -16.00 10.36
C PRO A 82 -17.29 -16.49 11.34
N SER A 83 -17.41 -17.68 11.92
CA SER A 83 -16.46 -18.25 12.85
C SER A 83 -15.09 -18.62 12.22
N LYS A 84 -15.04 -18.79 10.91
CA LYS A 84 -13.79 -19.08 10.15
C LYS A 84 -13.14 -17.84 9.55
N ILE A 85 -13.63 -16.66 9.87
CA ILE A 85 -13.12 -15.41 9.35
C ILE A 85 -12.59 -14.55 10.49
N LEU A 86 -11.40 -13.99 10.31
CA LEU A 86 -10.90 -12.90 11.11
C LEU A 86 -10.91 -11.63 10.26
N LEU A 87 -11.81 -10.71 10.59
CA LEU A 87 -11.91 -9.40 9.93
C LEU A 87 -11.16 -8.36 10.77
N ILE A 88 -10.08 -7.82 10.21
CA ILE A 88 -9.24 -6.81 10.85
C ILE A 88 -9.56 -5.44 10.25
N ASP A 89 -10.10 -4.54 11.06
CA ASP A 89 -10.27 -3.14 10.69
C ASP A 89 -8.99 -2.37 11.01
N VAL A 90 -8.34 -1.87 9.96
CA VAL A 90 -7.06 -1.18 10.06
C VAL A 90 -7.18 0.34 10.07
N ARG A 91 -8.38 0.84 10.38
CA ARG A 91 -8.62 2.26 10.63
C ARG A 91 -8.16 2.66 12.03
N GLU A 92 -8.15 3.96 12.28
CA GLU A 92 -7.87 4.47 13.64
C GLU A 92 -9.01 4.11 14.61
N ASN A 93 -8.70 4.04 15.89
CA ASN A 93 -9.65 3.61 16.93
C ASN A 93 -10.90 4.50 16.99
N GLU A 94 -10.78 5.80 16.74
CA GLU A 94 -11.90 6.72 16.69
C GLU A 94 -12.85 6.42 15.53
N GLU A 95 -12.33 6.01 14.38
CA GLU A 95 -13.14 5.59 13.23
C GLU A 95 -13.87 4.27 13.54
N PHE A 96 -13.19 3.35 14.22
CA PHE A 96 -13.75 2.05 14.60
C PHE A 96 -14.88 2.18 15.63
N THR A 97 -14.70 2.98 16.67
CA THR A 97 -15.69 3.22 17.72
C THR A 97 -16.93 3.92 17.18
N THR A 98 -16.76 4.84 16.22
CA THR A 98 -17.88 5.52 15.57
C THR A 98 -18.71 4.56 14.73
N SER A 99 -18.09 3.61 14.05
CA SER A 99 -18.77 2.75 13.09
C SER A 99 -17.90 1.56 12.70
N SER A 100 -18.23 0.37 13.14
CA SER A 100 -17.51 -0.88 12.83
C SER A 100 -18.43 -1.93 12.19
N ILE A 101 -17.84 -3.01 11.69
CA ILE A 101 -18.55 -4.22 11.26
C ILE A 101 -18.62 -5.16 12.44
N GLN A 102 -19.78 -5.72 12.70
CA GLN A 102 -19.96 -6.67 13.80
C GLN A 102 -19.00 -7.87 13.64
N GLY A 103 -18.27 -8.18 14.71
CA GLY A 103 -17.29 -9.26 14.74
C GLY A 103 -15.92 -8.89 14.14
N SER A 104 -15.71 -7.66 13.66
CA SER A 104 -14.37 -7.17 13.32
C SER A 104 -13.57 -6.79 14.57
N ILE A 105 -12.27 -6.90 14.47
CA ILE A 105 -11.33 -6.41 15.50
C ILE A 105 -10.60 -5.17 14.99
N SER A 106 -10.29 -4.23 15.90
CA SER A 106 -9.52 -3.03 15.59
C SER A 106 -8.05 -3.29 15.79
N ILE A 107 -7.27 -3.17 14.71
CA ILE A 107 -5.81 -3.12 14.75
C ILE A 107 -5.38 -2.03 13.76
N PRO A 108 -5.17 -0.78 14.23
CA PRO A 108 -4.74 0.31 13.36
C PRO A 108 -3.52 -0.04 12.53
N LEU A 109 -3.46 0.47 11.29
CA LEU A 109 -2.38 0.15 10.35
C LEU A 109 -0.99 0.36 10.94
N GLY A 110 -0.81 1.41 11.76
CA GLY A 110 0.46 1.72 12.43
C GLY A 110 0.85 0.72 13.52
N HIS A 111 -0.06 -0.12 13.99
CA HIS A 111 0.20 -1.13 15.04
C HIS A 111 0.32 -2.55 14.48
N LEU A 112 -0.04 -2.74 13.21
CA LEU A 112 -0.17 -4.08 12.61
C LEU A 112 1.15 -4.89 12.61
N ASN A 113 2.30 -4.23 12.60
CA ASN A 113 3.63 -4.85 12.62
C ASN A 113 4.21 -4.96 14.04
N GLN A 114 3.46 -4.60 15.08
CA GLN A 114 3.89 -4.77 16.46
C GLN A 114 3.81 -6.26 16.86
N LYS A 115 4.73 -6.65 17.72
CA LYS A 115 4.91 -8.08 18.06
C LYS A 115 3.65 -8.74 18.61
N PRO A 116 2.90 -8.14 19.58
CA PRO A 116 1.68 -8.76 20.11
C PRO A 116 0.60 -9.01 19.07
N GLU A 117 0.38 -8.02 18.18
CA GLU A 117 -0.63 -8.10 17.14
C GLU A 117 -0.26 -9.15 16.08
N LEU A 118 1.01 -9.20 15.69
CA LEU A 118 1.51 -10.20 14.73
C LEU A 118 1.39 -11.61 15.28
N GLU A 119 1.78 -11.86 16.54
CA GLU A 119 1.67 -13.17 17.18
C GLU A 119 0.20 -13.62 17.26
N PHE A 120 -0.71 -12.70 17.60
CA PHE A 120 -2.15 -12.97 17.61
C PHE A 120 -2.65 -13.32 16.20
N ILE A 121 -2.33 -12.52 15.18
CA ILE A 121 -2.80 -12.75 13.81
C ILE A 121 -2.21 -14.05 13.25
N GLN A 122 -0.94 -14.35 13.52
CA GLN A 122 -0.30 -15.60 13.10
C GLN A 122 -1.03 -16.82 13.68
N LYS A 123 -1.34 -16.80 14.98
CA LYS A 123 -2.08 -17.87 15.65
C LYS A 123 -3.47 -18.06 15.03
N GLU A 124 -4.19 -16.97 14.84
CA GLU A 124 -5.53 -17.01 14.24
C GLU A 124 -5.51 -17.46 12.77
N SER A 125 -4.47 -17.12 12.02
CA SER A 125 -4.31 -17.50 10.60
C SER A 125 -4.17 -19.00 10.37
N LEU A 126 -3.89 -19.78 11.41
CA LEU A 126 -3.85 -21.25 11.33
C LEU A 126 -5.25 -21.87 11.21
N ILE A 127 -6.28 -21.16 11.67
CA ILE A 127 -7.64 -21.69 11.77
C ILE A 127 -8.69 -20.80 11.08
N LYS A 128 -8.35 -19.56 10.75
CA LYS A 128 -9.24 -18.56 10.14
C LYS A 128 -8.63 -17.95 8.89
N GLU A 129 -9.50 -17.57 7.96
CA GLU A 129 -9.11 -16.72 6.84
C GLU A 129 -9.04 -15.26 7.28
N ILE A 130 -7.94 -14.59 6.95
CA ILE A 130 -7.69 -13.21 7.36
C ILE A 130 -8.19 -12.25 6.28
N PHE A 131 -9.01 -11.31 6.68
CA PHE A 131 -9.47 -10.20 5.84
C PHE A 131 -9.14 -8.87 6.50
N THR A 132 -8.72 -7.92 5.66
CA THR A 132 -8.42 -6.56 6.10
C THR A 132 -9.44 -5.58 5.51
N ILE A 133 -9.89 -4.62 6.31
CA ILE A 133 -10.82 -3.59 5.88
C ILE A 133 -10.37 -2.22 6.39
N CYS A 134 -10.62 -1.20 5.58
CA CYS A 134 -10.50 0.20 5.99
C CYS A 134 -11.65 1.02 5.39
N LYS A 135 -11.54 2.34 5.35
CA LYS A 135 -12.61 3.19 4.82
C LYS A 135 -12.89 2.90 3.34
N SER A 136 -11.88 2.96 2.46
CA SER A 136 -12.01 2.90 0.98
C SER A 136 -11.23 1.75 0.31
N GLY A 137 -10.44 0.97 1.05
CA GLY A 137 -9.61 -0.12 0.52
C GLY A 137 -8.11 0.15 0.52
N ILE A 138 -7.65 1.41 0.49
CA ILE A 138 -6.23 1.77 0.35
C ILE A 138 -5.38 1.30 1.55
N ARG A 139 -5.81 1.61 2.78
CA ARG A 139 -5.09 1.19 4.01
C ARG A 139 -5.11 -0.33 4.18
N SER A 140 -6.22 -1.00 3.82
CA SER A 140 -6.33 -2.46 3.92
C SER A 140 -5.46 -3.20 2.91
N GLU A 141 -5.20 -2.63 1.73
CA GLU A 141 -4.21 -3.16 0.79
C GLU A 141 -2.79 -3.08 1.38
N LYS A 142 -2.41 -1.93 1.93
CA LYS A 142 -1.12 -1.78 2.63
C LYS A 142 -0.99 -2.77 3.80
N ALA A 143 -2.07 -2.96 4.56
CA ALA A 143 -2.11 -3.94 5.65
C ALA A 143 -1.87 -5.36 5.15
N SER A 144 -2.51 -5.77 4.05
CA SER A 144 -2.28 -7.09 3.45
C SER A 144 -0.85 -7.25 2.91
N THR A 145 -0.24 -6.17 2.40
CA THR A 145 1.19 -6.17 2.03
C THR A 145 2.07 -6.44 3.25
N ILE A 146 1.88 -5.69 4.34
CA ILE A 146 2.63 -5.88 5.59
C ILE A 146 2.48 -7.32 6.10
N LEU A 147 1.26 -7.84 6.17
CA LEU A 147 1.01 -9.21 6.62
C LEU A 147 1.72 -10.26 5.74
N SER A 148 1.81 -10.02 4.43
CA SER A 148 2.50 -10.92 3.52
C SER A 148 4.00 -11.01 3.76
N GLU A 149 4.65 -9.94 4.24
CA GLU A 149 6.06 -9.93 4.63
C GLU A 149 6.32 -10.90 5.79
N PHE A 150 5.32 -11.06 6.67
CA PHE A 150 5.34 -12.03 7.78
C PHE A 150 4.76 -13.40 7.41
N LYS A 151 4.58 -13.68 6.10
CA LYS A 151 4.03 -14.94 5.56
C LYS A 151 2.58 -15.23 5.99
N ILE A 152 1.84 -14.21 6.39
CA ILE A 152 0.42 -14.29 6.71
C ILE A 152 -0.38 -13.97 5.45
N GLN A 153 -1.16 -14.94 4.95
CA GLN A 153 -2.04 -14.70 3.81
C GLN A 153 -3.29 -13.94 4.26
N SER A 154 -3.59 -12.86 3.58
CA SER A 154 -4.80 -12.07 3.83
C SER A 154 -5.40 -11.55 2.53
N ARG A 155 -6.68 -11.17 2.60
CA ARG A 155 -7.40 -10.55 1.47
C ARG A 155 -7.92 -9.18 1.89
N SER A 156 -7.68 -8.16 1.05
CA SER A 156 -8.23 -6.82 1.26
C SER A 156 -9.64 -6.71 0.66
N ILE A 157 -10.58 -6.11 1.41
CA ILE A 157 -11.94 -5.87 0.93
C ILE A 157 -11.95 -4.63 0.05
N ASP A 158 -12.27 -4.82 -1.24
CA ASP A 158 -12.33 -3.73 -2.21
C ASP A 158 -13.42 -2.70 -1.86
N GLY A 159 -13.03 -1.42 -1.89
CA GLY A 159 -13.90 -0.30 -1.55
C GLY A 159 -14.20 -0.16 -0.06
N GLY A 160 -13.62 -1.02 0.78
CA GLY A 160 -13.64 -0.92 2.22
C GLY A 160 -15.03 -0.93 2.84
N ILE A 161 -15.15 -0.30 4.02
CA ILE A 161 -16.40 -0.26 4.80
C ILE A 161 -17.50 0.52 4.09
N GLU A 162 -17.15 1.49 3.24
CA GLU A 162 -18.11 2.28 2.49
C GLU A 162 -18.92 1.43 1.48
N LYS A 163 -18.24 0.53 0.77
CA LYS A 163 -18.93 -0.42 -0.13
C LYS A 163 -19.59 -1.56 0.65
N LEU A 164 -18.90 -2.09 1.67
CA LEU A 164 -19.43 -3.23 2.42
C LEU A 164 -20.75 -2.93 3.11
N LYS A 165 -20.90 -1.75 3.75
CA LYS A 165 -22.15 -1.34 4.40
C LYS A 165 -23.34 -1.17 3.45
N LYS A 166 -23.09 -0.93 2.16
CA LYS A 166 -24.17 -0.83 1.16
C LYS A 166 -24.75 -2.19 0.78
N VAL A 167 -24.04 -3.28 1.05
CA VAL A 167 -24.41 -4.64 0.64
C VAL A 167 -24.71 -5.56 1.82
N MET A 168 -24.44 -5.13 3.05
CA MET A 168 -24.83 -5.82 4.28
C MET A 168 -26.27 -5.54 4.66
#